data_48e861f887eac9c1bb8ee9e619f68b4f
#
_entry.id   48e861f887eac9c1bb8ee9e619f68b4f
#
_cell.length_a   1.000
_cell.length_b   1.000
_cell.length_c   1.000
_cell.angle_alpha   90.00
_cell.angle_beta   90.00
_cell.angle_gamma   90.00
#
_symmetry.space_group_name_H-M   'P 1'
#
loop_
_entity.id
_entity.type
_entity.pdbx_description
1 polymer ?
#
loop_
_entity_poly.entity_id
_entity_poly.type
_entity_poly.pdbx_seq_one_letter_code
_entity_poly.pdbx_strand_id
1 'polypeptide(L)' 'MAPRYTIQAVIHPGDNSGYVAECLSLAVVTQGKTLDETVQNLREAIQLHLEGEDLEEMGLISRAPILVTMEMEPVHV' A
#
# COMPACT_ATOMS: atom_id res chain seq x y z
N MET A 1 0.00 12.79 23.41
CA MET A 1 0.59 12.64 22.07
C MET A 1 -0.50 12.22 21.09
N ALA A 2 -0.68 12.98 20.05
CA ALA A 2 -1.68 12.61 19.06
C ALA A 2 -1.29 11.30 18.38
N PRO A 3 -2.20 10.35 18.25
CA PRO A 3 -1.88 9.13 17.53
C PRO A 3 -1.55 9.46 16.09
N ARG A 4 -0.56 8.78 15.59
CA ARG A 4 -0.12 8.98 14.23
C ARG A 4 -0.46 7.73 13.44
N TYR A 5 -1.42 7.86 12.58
CA TYR A 5 -1.89 6.75 11.80
C TYR A 5 -1.23 6.77 10.43
N THR A 6 -0.52 5.71 10.15
CA THR A 6 0.17 5.52 8.88
C THR A 6 -0.39 4.27 8.22
N ILE A 7 -0.75 4.39 6.96
CA ILE A 7 -1.17 3.23 6.19
C ILE A 7 0.09 2.51 5.74
N GLN A 8 0.23 1.25 6.11
CA GLN A 8 1.41 0.47 5.79
C GLN A 8 1.13 -0.52 4.67
N ALA A 9 2.03 -0.58 3.72
CA ALA A 9 1.91 -1.48 2.58
C ALA A 9 3.27 -2.08 2.26
N VAL A 10 3.25 -3.26 1.64
CA VAL A 10 4.44 -3.97 1.20
C VAL A 10 4.32 -4.24 -0.28
N ILE A 11 5.40 -3.98 -1.02
CA ILE A 11 5.49 -4.32 -2.43
C ILE A 11 6.53 -5.40 -2.59
N HIS A 12 6.19 -6.45 -3.32
CA HIS A 12 7.12 -7.54 -3.59
C HIS A 12 6.99 -7.99 -5.05
N PRO A 13 8.02 -8.66 -5.59
CA PRO A 13 7.95 -9.15 -6.95
C PRO A 13 6.80 -10.14 -7.12
N GLY A 14 6.15 -10.10 -8.29
CA GLY A 14 5.12 -11.05 -8.63
C GLY A 14 5.72 -12.40 -9.03
N ASP A 15 4.87 -13.42 -9.12
CA ASP A 15 5.34 -14.78 -9.41
C ASP A 15 5.97 -14.92 -10.78
N ASN A 16 5.39 -14.29 -11.78
CA ASN A 16 5.91 -14.38 -13.14
C ASN A 16 6.67 -13.12 -13.55
N SER A 17 6.09 -11.99 -13.30
CA SER A 17 6.66 -10.69 -13.62
C SER A 17 5.89 -9.62 -12.89
N GLY A 18 6.40 -8.39 -12.95
CA GLY A 18 5.73 -7.28 -12.30
C GLY A 18 5.84 -7.31 -10.78
N TYR A 19 4.92 -6.62 -10.15
CA TYR A 19 4.93 -6.41 -8.69
C TYR A 19 3.54 -6.56 -8.12
N VAL A 20 3.51 -6.97 -6.86
CA VAL A 20 2.27 -7.04 -6.08
C VAL A 20 2.42 -6.12 -4.88
N ALA A 21 1.39 -5.35 -4.59
CA ALA A 21 1.34 -4.48 -3.43
C ALA A 21 0.22 -4.95 -2.51
N GLU A 22 0.55 -5.15 -1.24
CA GLU A 22 -0.42 -5.54 -0.24
C GLU A 22 -0.43 -4.51 0.87
N CYS A 23 -1.61 -4.03 1.22
CA CYS A 23 -1.76 -3.12 2.34
C CYS A 23 -1.92 -3.93 3.62
N LEU A 24 -1.14 -3.57 4.65
CA LEU A 24 -1.20 -4.26 5.93
C LEU A 24 -2.29 -3.71 6.82
N SER A 25 -2.65 -2.44 6.63
CA SER A 25 -3.64 -1.76 7.45
C SER A 25 -5.06 -1.89 6.91
N LEU A 26 -5.20 -2.13 5.63
CA LEU A 26 -6.49 -2.20 4.94
C LEU A 26 -6.52 -3.43 4.04
N ALA A 27 -7.70 -3.92 3.76
CA ALA A 27 -7.87 -5.09 2.89
C ALA A 27 -7.74 -4.69 1.42
N VAL A 28 -6.54 -4.28 1.02
CA VAL A 28 -6.25 -3.84 -0.34
C VAL A 28 -5.07 -4.63 -0.88
N VAL A 29 -5.25 -5.22 -2.05
CA VAL A 29 -4.18 -5.89 -2.79
C VAL A 29 -4.27 -5.43 -4.24
N THR A 30 -3.15 -5.06 -4.82
CA THR A 30 -3.10 -4.65 -6.22
C THR A 30 -1.81 -5.12 -6.86
N GLN A 31 -1.68 -4.90 -8.14
CA GLN A 31 -0.50 -5.31 -8.88
C GLN A 31 -0.24 -4.36 -10.03
N GLY A 32 0.94 -4.45 -10.60
CA GLY A 32 1.33 -3.67 -11.76
C GLY A 32 2.50 -4.32 -12.48
N LYS A 33 2.73 -3.91 -13.71
CA LYS A 33 3.84 -4.43 -14.51
C LYS A 33 5.16 -3.80 -14.14
N THR A 34 5.13 -2.56 -13.70
CA THR A 34 6.30 -1.82 -13.25
C THR A 34 6.10 -1.38 -11.83
N LEU A 35 7.18 -0.97 -11.18
CA LEU A 35 7.08 -0.44 -9.83
C LEU A 35 6.22 0.82 -9.79
N ASP A 36 6.43 1.74 -10.74
CA ASP A 36 5.65 2.97 -10.78
C ASP A 36 4.16 2.68 -10.97
N GLU A 37 3.83 1.76 -11.85
CA GLU A 37 2.44 1.38 -12.08
C GLU A 37 1.83 0.77 -10.81
N THR A 38 2.60 -0.09 -10.13
CA THR A 38 2.13 -0.74 -8.90
C THR A 38 1.88 0.29 -7.80
N VAL A 39 2.76 1.26 -7.65
CA VAL A 39 2.59 2.33 -6.66
C VAL A 39 1.35 3.16 -6.99
N GLN A 40 1.16 3.50 -8.26
CA GLN A 40 -0.01 4.27 -8.67
C GLN A 40 -1.30 3.49 -8.43
N ASN A 41 -1.30 2.21 -8.78
CA ASN A 41 -2.46 1.36 -8.56
C ASN A 41 -2.77 1.20 -7.08
N LEU A 42 -1.73 1.11 -6.25
CA LEU A 42 -1.90 1.04 -4.81
C LEU A 42 -2.56 2.30 -4.26
N ARG A 43 -2.10 3.47 -4.70
CA ARG A 43 -2.68 4.73 -4.26
C ARG A 43 -4.15 4.82 -4.63
N GLU A 44 -4.48 4.46 -5.85
CA GLU A 44 -5.87 4.49 -6.32
C GLU A 44 -6.75 3.51 -5.56
N ALA A 45 -6.23 2.30 -5.32
CA ALA A 45 -6.98 1.29 -4.59
C ALA A 45 -7.25 1.70 -3.16
N ILE A 46 -6.26 2.31 -2.50
CA ILE A 46 -6.44 2.81 -1.14
C ILE A 46 -7.46 3.94 -1.13
N GLN A 47 -7.36 4.86 -2.08
CA GLN A 47 -8.30 5.96 -2.17
C GLN A 47 -9.73 5.46 -2.32
N LEU A 48 -9.94 4.50 -3.21
CA LEU A 48 -11.27 3.92 -3.42
C LEU A 48 -11.78 3.20 -2.17
N HIS A 49 -10.88 2.49 -1.49
CA HIS A 49 -11.25 1.79 -0.27
C HIS A 49 -11.70 2.76 0.83
N LEU A 50 -11.09 3.93 0.89
CA LEU A 50 -11.39 4.91 1.93
C LEU A 50 -12.59 5.80 1.58
N GLU A 51 -13.02 5.84 0.32
CA GLU A 51 -14.18 6.61 -0.06
C GLU A 51 -15.43 6.09 0.64
N GLY A 52 -16.17 7.00 1.25
CA GLY A 52 -17.38 6.65 1.96
C GLY A 52 -17.16 6.04 3.34
N GLU A 53 -15.92 5.84 3.74
CA GLU A 53 -15.61 5.31 5.06
C GLU A 53 -15.43 6.43 6.07
N ASP A 54 -15.74 6.13 7.32
CA ASP A 54 -15.47 7.05 8.41
C ASP A 54 -14.02 6.86 8.86
N LEU A 55 -13.16 7.77 8.45
CA LEU A 55 -11.74 7.67 8.74
C LEU A 55 -11.45 7.69 10.24
N GLU A 56 -12.23 8.45 11.01
CA GLU A 56 -12.04 8.50 12.45
C GLU A 56 -12.32 7.15 13.10
N GLU A 57 -13.36 6.47 12.67
CA GLU A 57 -13.65 5.13 13.18
C GLU A 57 -12.58 4.13 12.82
N MET A 58 -11.93 4.32 11.68
CA MET A 58 -10.84 3.46 11.26
C MET A 58 -9.53 3.81 11.95
N GLY A 59 -9.51 4.86 12.74
CA GLY A 59 -8.30 5.32 13.40
C GLY A 59 -7.36 6.07 12.46
N LEU A 60 -7.88 6.58 11.35
CA LEU A 60 -7.07 7.31 10.39
C LEU A 60 -7.39 8.79 10.42
N ILE A 61 -6.43 9.59 10.03
CA ILE A 61 -6.63 11.01 9.79
C ILE A 61 -6.77 11.23 8.29
N SER A 62 -7.39 12.35 7.90
CA SER A 62 -7.75 12.59 6.51
C SER A 62 -6.58 12.62 5.53
N ARG A 63 -5.36 12.74 6.01
CA ARG A 63 -4.16 12.75 5.17
C ARG A 63 -3.12 11.80 5.73
N ALA A 64 -3.55 10.60 6.12
CA ALA A 64 -2.63 9.61 6.64
C ALA A 64 -1.56 9.30 5.58
N PRO A 65 -0.29 9.34 5.93
CA PRO A 65 0.75 8.98 4.99
C PRO A 65 0.72 7.48 4.69
N ILE A 66 1.17 7.13 3.51
CA ILE A 66 1.30 5.74 3.09
C ILE A 66 2.78 5.39 3.14
N LEU A 67 3.13 4.47 4.03
CA LEU A 67 4.50 3.98 4.13
C LEU A 67 4.58 2.67 3.35
N VAL A 68 5.47 2.65 2.37
CA VAL A 68 5.62 1.48 1.51
C VAL A 68 6.98 0.85 1.78
N THR A 69 6.96 -0.44 2.11
CA THR A 69 8.17 -1.23 2.26
C THR A 69 8.28 -2.13 1.04
N MET A 70 9.45 -2.16 0.43
CA MET A 70 9.66 -2.94 -0.77
C MET A 70 10.60 -4.10 -0.50
N GLU A 71 10.16 -5.31 -0.90
CA GLU A 71 11.03 -6.47 -0.86
C GLU A 71 11.75 -6.58 -2.20
N MET A 72 13.04 -6.80 -2.14
CA MET A 72 13.85 -6.98 -3.32
C MET A 72 14.31 -8.43 -3.39
N GLU A 73 14.64 -8.85 -4.60
CA GLU A 73 15.22 -10.18 -4.74
C GLU A 73 16.56 -10.26 -4.01
N PRO A 74 16.89 -11.44 -3.45
CA PRO A 74 18.16 -11.58 -2.74
C PRO A 74 19.35 -11.27 -3.65
N VAL A 75 20.35 -10.64 -3.07
CA VAL A 75 21.60 -10.37 -3.78
C VAL A 75 22.37 -11.68 -3.90
N HIS A 76 22.86 -11.95 -5.09
CA HIS A 76 23.66 -13.13 -5.34
C HIS A 76 25.10 -12.87 -4.90
N VAL A 77 25.55 -13.66 -3.96
CA VAL A 77 26.90 -13.47 -3.40
C VAL A 77 27.80 -14.63 -3.78
#